data_80cfdc1201ed443493eba276299bcf91
#
_entry.id   80cfdc1201ed443493eba276299bcf91
#
_cell.length_a   1.000
_cell.length_b   1.000
_cell.length_c   1.000
_cell.angle_alpha   90.00
_cell.angle_beta   90.00
_cell.angle_gamma   90.00
#
_symmetry.space_group_name_H-M   'P 1'
#
loop_
_entity.id
_entity.type
_entity.pdbx_description
1 polymer ?
#
loop_
_entity_poly.entity_id
_entity_poly.type
_entity_poly.pdbx_seq_one_letter_code
_entity_poly.pdbx_strand_id
1 'polypeptide(L)'
;PGGVSVEQLKAQQSVIKSRKENAALAGTLNASGNGYDWSEEYLEEMGRISAKYIRLNSETKKWMADQIDSTIRGKRAIGVHVRGTDFKRNYKGHPVKIGTEEYLEAAKKMFAAGKYDIVFLATDDSEAIERFRETFGEKLVYYRDVIRSSGDETVMKSSEERESHHY
;
A
#
# COMPACT_ATOMS: atom_id res chain seq x y z
N PRO A 1 20.72 18.52 -5.87
CA PRO A 1 21.45 17.27 -5.73
C PRO A 1 21.27 16.49 -7.02
N GLY A 2 22.34 16.37 -7.81
CA GLY A 2 22.32 15.78 -9.14
C GLY A 2 21.96 14.30 -9.08
N GLY A 3 20.84 13.93 -9.66
CA GLY A 3 20.48 12.55 -9.91
C GLY A 3 21.46 11.93 -10.91
N VAL A 4 21.77 10.65 -10.72
CA VAL A 4 22.58 9.88 -11.68
C VAL A 4 21.73 9.66 -12.93
N SER A 5 22.26 9.97 -14.13
CA SER A 5 21.53 9.75 -15.37
C SER A 5 21.34 8.25 -15.67
N VAL A 6 20.33 7.92 -16.48
CA VAL A 6 20.10 6.53 -16.91
C VAL A 6 21.31 5.96 -17.64
N GLU A 7 22.02 6.76 -18.42
CA GLU A 7 23.25 6.34 -19.09
C GLU A 7 24.40 6.06 -18.10
N GLN A 8 24.54 6.88 -17.07
CA GLN A 8 25.50 6.62 -15.99
C GLN A 8 25.17 5.35 -15.20
N LEU A 9 23.87 5.07 -14.96
CA LEU A 9 23.43 3.82 -14.33
C LEU A 9 23.71 2.62 -15.23
N LYS A 10 23.44 2.71 -16.53
CA LYS A 10 23.73 1.63 -17.51
C LYS A 10 25.22 1.32 -17.61
N ALA A 11 26.10 2.25 -17.35
CA ALA A 11 27.55 2.06 -17.36
C ALA A 11 28.09 1.32 -16.12
N GLN A 12 27.30 1.20 -15.06
CA GLN A 12 27.71 0.53 -13.82
C GLN A 12 27.56 -0.99 -13.96
N GLN A 13 28.63 -1.75 -13.70
CA GLN A 13 28.61 -3.22 -13.78
C GLN A 13 27.71 -3.90 -12.74
N SER A 14 27.43 -3.24 -11.62
CA SER A 14 26.64 -3.75 -10.51
C SER A 14 25.13 -3.50 -10.63
N VAL A 15 24.68 -2.83 -11.71
CA VAL A 15 23.24 -2.53 -11.89
C VAL A 15 22.53 -3.70 -12.55
N ILE A 16 21.48 -4.21 -11.93
CA ILE A 16 20.57 -5.19 -12.52
C ILE A 16 19.77 -4.51 -13.64
N LYS A 17 19.95 -4.95 -14.87
CA LYS A 17 19.47 -4.25 -16.09
C LYS A 17 18.18 -4.83 -16.68
N SER A 18 17.72 -6.00 -16.24
CA SER A 18 16.59 -6.65 -16.87
C SER A 18 15.56 -7.21 -15.90
N ARG A 19 14.32 -7.29 -16.35
CA ARG A 19 13.26 -7.99 -15.60
C ARG A 19 13.53 -9.48 -15.41
N LYS A 20 14.26 -10.10 -16.35
CA LYS A 20 14.63 -11.52 -16.24
C LYS A 20 15.62 -11.77 -15.11
N GLU A 21 16.59 -10.88 -14.96
CA GLU A 21 17.56 -10.94 -13.85
C GLU A 21 16.88 -10.68 -12.50
N ASN A 22 15.97 -9.71 -12.45
CA ASN A 22 15.16 -9.46 -11.26
C ASN A 22 14.26 -10.66 -10.91
N ALA A 23 13.66 -11.31 -11.91
CA ALA A 23 12.84 -12.49 -11.69
C ALA A 23 13.69 -13.70 -11.21
N ALA A 24 14.91 -13.85 -11.72
CA ALA A 24 15.83 -14.88 -11.26
C ALA A 24 16.28 -14.64 -9.83
N LEU A 25 16.54 -13.38 -9.45
CA LEU A 25 16.88 -13.02 -8.08
C LEU A 25 15.70 -13.27 -7.13
N ALA A 26 14.50 -12.87 -7.53
CA ALA A 26 13.28 -13.15 -6.78
C ALA A 26 13.03 -14.67 -6.64
N GLY A 27 13.32 -15.44 -7.68
CA GLY A 27 13.24 -16.91 -7.65
C GLY A 27 14.24 -17.56 -6.70
N THR A 28 15.43 -16.99 -6.53
CA THR A 28 16.43 -17.46 -5.56
C THR A 28 16.05 -17.13 -4.11
N LEU A 29 15.38 -16.02 -3.89
CA LEU A 29 14.85 -15.66 -2.58
C LEU A 29 13.61 -16.50 -2.21
N ASN A 30 13.01 -17.17 -3.18
CA ASN A 30 11.85 -18.03 -3.04
C ASN A 30 12.24 -19.52 -3.02
N ALA A 31 13.32 -19.87 -2.36
CA ALA A 31 13.91 -21.21 -2.35
C ALA A 31 12.98 -22.30 -1.78
N SER A 32 11.87 -21.95 -1.13
CA SER A 32 10.87 -22.89 -0.63
C SER A 32 9.82 -23.32 -1.67
N GLY A 33 9.84 -22.80 -2.88
CA GLY A 33 9.01 -23.25 -4.01
C GLY A 33 7.52 -22.92 -3.97
N ASN A 34 6.99 -22.41 -2.86
CA ASN A 34 5.55 -22.20 -2.63
C ASN A 34 5.18 -20.81 -2.13
N GLY A 35 5.95 -19.79 -2.42
CA GLY A 35 5.62 -18.43 -2.02
C GLY A 35 6.76 -17.71 -1.30
N TYR A 36 6.47 -16.53 -0.79
CA TYR A 36 7.43 -15.74 -0.04
C TYR A 36 7.71 -16.36 1.33
N ASP A 37 8.95 -16.32 1.77
CA ASP A 37 9.28 -16.61 3.16
C ASP A 37 8.81 -15.45 4.04
N TRP A 38 7.78 -15.70 4.84
CA TRP A 38 7.20 -14.75 5.79
C TRP A 38 7.62 -15.06 7.23
N SER A 39 8.73 -15.79 7.41
CA SER A 39 9.27 -16.01 8.75
C SER A 39 9.63 -14.67 9.42
N GLU A 40 9.51 -14.60 10.74
CA GLU A 40 9.88 -13.39 11.50
C GLU A 40 11.33 -13.00 11.22
N GLU A 41 12.23 -13.96 11.17
CA GLU A 41 13.66 -13.75 10.88
C GLU A 41 13.87 -13.10 9.52
N TYR A 42 13.17 -13.56 8.47
CA TYR A 42 13.23 -12.97 7.15
C TYR A 42 12.69 -11.54 7.15
N LEU A 43 11.53 -11.30 7.79
CA LEU A 43 10.92 -9.99 7.87
C LEU A 43 11.79 -8.98 8.63
N GLU A 44 12.42 -9.40 9.73
CA GLU A 44 13.37 -8.57 10.48
C GLU A 44 14.60 -8.22 9.65
N GLU A 45 15.19 -9.18 8.95
CA GLU A 45 16.35 -8.95 8.09
C GLU A 45 15.99 -8.01 6.92
N MET A 46 14.85 -8.22 6.27
CA MET A 46 14.37 -7.32 5.21
C MET A 46 14.06 -5.92 5.73
N GLY A 47 13.51 -5.82 6.94
CA GLY A 47 13.29 -4.55 7.63
C GLY A 47 14.60 -3.82 7.90
N ARG A 48 15.63 -4.53 8.38
CA ARG A 48 16.97 -4.01 8.64
C ARG A 48 17.65 -3.51 7.35
N ILE A 49 17.55 -4.27 6.28
CA ILE A 49 18.09 -3.89 4.96
C ILE A 49 17.36 -2.65 4.44
N SER A 50 16.03 -2.64 4.48
CA SER A 50 15.22 -1.51 4.04
C SER A 50 15.57 -0.23 4.82
N ALA A 51 15.65 -0.31 6.14
CA ALA A 51 16.01 0.83 6.99
C ALA A 51 17.42 1.36 6.71
N LYS A 52 18.35 0.52 6.24
CA LYS A 52 19.71 0.91 5.89
C LYS A 52 19.78 1.66 4.56
N TYR A 53 19.07 1.18 3.55
CA TYR A 53 19.23 1.64 2.16
C TYR A 53 18.10 2.54 1.66
N ILE A 54 16.91 2.42 2.22
CA ILE A 54 15.75 3.22 1.82
C ILE A 54 15.56 4.34 2.83
N ARG A 55 15.75 5.57 2.40
CA ARG A 55 15.58 6.75 3.26
C ARG A 55 14.70 7.78 2.56
N LEU A 56 13.64 8.15 3.22
CA LEU A 56 12.81 9.26 2.78
C LEU A 56 13.60 10.57 2.89
N ASN A 57 13.41 11.47 1.94
CA ASN A 57 13.93 12.83 2.02
C ASN A 57 13.27 13.61 3.18
N SER A 58 13.83 14.76 3.53
CA SER A 58 13.36 15.56 4.67
C SER A 58 11.95 16.10 4.48
N GLU A 59 11.60 16.47 3.26
CA GLU A 59 10.27 16.98 2.92
C GLU A 59 9.19 15.92 3.10
N THR A 60 9.40 14.73 2.54
CA THR A 60 8.47 13.59 2.70
C THR A 60 8.35 13.19 4.16
N LYS A 61 9.46 13.17 4.92
CA LYS A 61 9.41 12.88 6.37
C LYS A 61 8.57 13.88 7.13
N LYS A 62 8.75 15.16 6.84
CA LYS A 62 7.98 16.23 7.49
C LYS A 62 6.50 16.08 7.15
N TRP A 63 6.18 15.94 5.88
CA TRP A 63 4.80 15.74 5.42
C TRP A 63 4.14 14.53 6.09
N MET A 64 4.82 13.37 6.15
CA MET A 64 4.31 12.19 6.84
C MET A 64 4.08 12.44 8.34
N ALA A 65 5.02 13.12 8.99
CA ALA A 65 4.88 13.44 10.41
C ALA A 65 3.65 14.33 10.66
N ASP A 66 3.46 15.37 9.85
CA ASP A 66 2.32 16.28 9.93
C ASP A 66 0.98 15.52 9.73
N GLN A 67 0.94 14.56 8.78
CA GLN A 67 -0.25 13.73 8.55
C GLN A 67 -0.53 12.79 9.74
N ILE A 68 0.49 12.11 10.23
CA ILE A 68 0.36 11.18 11.37
C ILE A 68 -0.06 11.95 12.62
N ASP A 69 0.53 13.11 12.88
CA ASP A 69 0.25 13.94 14.07
C ASP A 69 -1.21 14.40 14.10
N SER A 70 -1.74 14.80 12.95
CA SER A 70 -3.11 15.30 12.88
C SER A 70 -4.17 14.19 12.94
N THR A 71 -3.82 12.93 12.61
CA THR A 71 -4.81 11.86 12.42
C THR A 71 -4.67 10.67 13.35
N ILE A 72 -3.45 10.17 13.56
CA ILE A 72 -3.20 8.85 14.17
C ILE A 72 -2.43 8.95 15.49
N ARG A 73 -1.58 9.97 15.68
CA ARG A 73 -0.68 10.03 16.84
C ARG A 73 -1.44 9.90 18.15
N GLY A 74 -0.96 8.99 18.99
CA GLY A 74 -1.55 8.71 20.30
C GLY A 74 -2.83 7.87 20.26
N LYS A 75 -3.24 7.40 19.08
CA LYS A 75 -4.40 6.52 18.91
C LYS A 75 -3.98 5.12 18.51
N ARG A 76 -4.71 4.14 19.00
CA ARG A 76 -4.56 2.74 18.53
C ARG A 76 -5.43 2.56 17.30
N ALA A 77 -4.81 2.33 16.16
CA ALA A 77 -5.49 2.25 14.87
C ALA A 77 -5.59 0.81 14.36
N ILE A 78 -6.74 0.45 13.78
CA ILE A 78 -6.84 -0.68 12.87
C ILE A 78 -6.52 -0.16 11.47
N GLY A 79 -5.50 -0.73 10.81
CA GLY A 79 -5.26 -0.48 9.39
C GLY A 79 -6.07 -1.45 8.54
N VAL A 80 -6.84 -0.92 7.59
CA VAL A 80 -7.61 -1.69 6.61
C VAL A 80 -7.19 -1.26 5.22
N HIS A 81 -6.81 -2.21 4.38
CA HIS A 81 -6.50 -1.97 2.97
C HIS A 81 -7.50 -2.71 2.09
N VAL A 82 -8.40 -1.97 1.46
CA VAL A 82 -9.38 -2.49 0.51
C VAL A 82 -8.93 -2.16 -0.90
N ARG A 83 -8.56 -3.19 -1.66
CA ARG A 83 -8.30 -3.06 -3.09
C ARG A 83 -9.60 -3.31 -3.85
N GLY A 84 -10.18 -2.24 -4.42
CA GLY A 84 -11.56 -2.28 -4.93
C GLY A 84 -11.68 -2.50 -6.43
N THR A 85 -11.11 -1.60 -7.20
CA THR A 85 -11.61 -1.32 -8.55
C THR A 85 -11.13 -2.24 -9.66
N ASP A 86 -9.83 -2.48 -9.80
CA ASP A 86 -9.27 -3.30 -10.87
C ASP A 86 -9.28 -4.80 -10.57
N PHE A 87 -9.36 -5.17 -9.30
CA PHE A 87 -9.51 -6.56 -8.86
C PHE A 87 -10.93 -7.13 -9.04
N LYS A 88 -11.88 -6.30 -9.48
CA LYS A 88 -13.24 -6.76 -9.81
C LYS A 88 -13.30 -7.61 -11.09
N ARG A 89 -12.24 -7.65 -11.89
CA ARG A 89 -12.15 -8.48 -13.09
C ARG A 89 -11.41 -9.77 -12.79
N ASN A 90 -12.02 -10.92 -13.16
CA ASN A 90 -11.38 -12.23 -13.09
C ASN A 90 -10.20 -12.31 -14.08
N TYR A 91 -9.03 -11.85 -13.70
CA TYR A 91 -7.81 -12.13 -14.45
C TYR A 91 -7.28 -13.51 -14.04
N LYS A 92 -6.96 -14.36 -15.04
CA LYS A 92 -6.33 -15.66 -14.78
C LYS A 92 -5.08 -15.49 -13.91
N GLY A 93 -5.04 -16.17 -12.77
CA GLY A 93 -3.91 -16.15 -11.85
C GLY A 93 -3.95 -15.06 -10.77
N HIS A 94 -5.00 -14.23 -10.71
CA HIS A 94 -5.19 -13.31 -9.59
C HIS A 94 -5.91 -13.99 -8.42
N PRO A 95 -5.66 -13.54 -7.18
CA PRO A 95 -6.40 -14.02 -6.01
C PRO A 95 -7.91 -13.80 -6.15
N VAL A 96 -8.69 -14.63 -5.48
CA VAL A 96 -10.14 -14.44 -5.39
C VAL A 96 -10.43 -13.07 -4.77
N LYS A 97 -11.33 -12.32 -5.41
CA LYS A 97 -11.78 -11.03 -4.91
C LYS A 97 -12.44 -11.20 -3.54
N ILE A 98 -11.97 -10.43 -2.58
CA ILE A 98 -12.64 -10.25 -1.30
C ILE A 98 -13.53 -9.00 -1.42
N GLY A 99 -14.80 -9.11 -1.07
CA GLY A 99 -15.73 -7.99 -1.11
C GLY A 99 -15.49 -6.97 0.01
N THR A 100 -15.89 -5.72 -0.21
CA THR A 100 -15.77 -4.65 0.79
C THR A 100 -16.46 -5.01 2.10
N GLU A 101 -17.59 -5.71 2.05
CA GLU A 101 -18.34 -6.14 3.24
C GLU A 101 -17.55 -7.11 4.12
N GLU A 102 -16.74 -7.99 3.53
CA GLU A 102 -15.91 -8.93 4.30
C GLU A 102 -14.83 -8.18 5.11
N TYR A 103 -14.20 -7.17 4.49
CA TYR A 103 -13.27 -6.29 5.21
C TYR A 103 -13.97 -5.49 6.31
N LEU A 104 -15.17 -4.99 6.01
CA LEU A 104 -15.97 -4.22 6.96
C LEU A 104 -16.36 -5.05 8.19
N GLU A 105 -16.83 -6.26 7.99
CA GLU A 105 -17.19 -7.17 9.09
C GLU A 105 -15.96 -7.57 9.92
N ALA A 106 -14.82 -7.82 9.29
CA ALA A 106 -13.59 -8.09 10.00
C ALA A 106 -13.16 -6.89 10.86
N ALA A 107 -13.22 -5.69 10.29
CA ALA A 107 -12.91 -4.44 11.00
C ALA A 107 -13.86 -4.19 12.17
N LYS A 108 -15.18 -4.39 11.99
CA LYS A 108 -16.19 -4.30 13.07
C LYS A 108 -15.87 -5.23 14.24
N LYS A 109 -15.58 -6.50 13.91
CA LYS A 109 -15.23 -7.50 14.91
C LYS A 109 -13.99 -7.11 15.72
N MET A 110 -12.94 -6.65 15.04
CA MET A 110 -11.73 -6.19 15.70
C MET A 110 -11.99 -4.94 16.55
N PHE A 111 -12.77 -3.99 16.03
CA PHE A 111 -13.09 -2.75 16.70
C PHE A 111 -13.94 -2.98 17.98
N ALA A 112 -14.91 -3.90 17.89
CA ALA A 112 -15.76 -4.29 19.00
C ALA A 112 -15.00 -4.93 20.18
N ALA A 113 -13.79 -5.46 19.94
CA ALA A 113 -12.91 -5.95 21.00
C ALA A 113 -12.36 -4.84 21.93
N GLY A 114 -12.67 -3.56 21.67
CA GLY A 114 -12.41 -2.43 22.54
C GLY A 114 -10.94 -2.00 22.67
N LYS A 115 -10.07 -2.52 21.77
CA LYS A 115 -8.62 -2.26 21.85
C LYS A 115 -8.16 -1.10 20.95
N TYR A 116 -9.06 -0.55 20.12
CA TYR A 116 -8.73 0.42 19.08
C TYR A 116 -9.59 1.67 19.19
N ASP A 117 -9.02 2.79 18.82
CA ASP A 117 -9.63 4.10 18.92
C ASP A 117 -10.15 4.59 17.56
N ILE A 118 -9.49 4.17 16.48
CA ILE A 118 -9.81 4.56 15.10
C ILE A 118 -9.61 3.40 14.11
N VAL A 119 -10.23 3.55 12.93
CA VAL A 119 -9.99 2.71 11.75
C VAL A 119 -9.34 3.58 10.69
N PHE A 120 -8.13 3.21 10.24
CA PHE A 120 -7.45 3.84 9.12
C PHE A 120 -7.69 3.02 7.86
N LEU A 121 -8.40 3.61 6.89
CA LEU A 121 -8.75 2.96 5.62
C LEU A 121 -7.88 3.48 4.49
N ALA A 122 -7.16 2.57 3.84
CA ALA A 122 -6.51 2.79 2.56
C ALA A 122 -7.30 2.06 1.46
N THR A 123 -7.76 2.79 0.46
CA THR A 123 -8.54 2.22 -0.66
C THR A 123 -8.50 3.12 -1.89
N ASP A 124 -8.59 2.50 -3.05
CA ASP A 124 -8.79 3.12 -4.35
C ASP A 124 -10.29 3.19 -4.76
N ASP A 125 -11.19 2.73 -3.89
CA ASP A 125 -12.62 2.63 -4.13
C ASP A 125 -13.41 3.63 -3.26
N SER A 126 -14.15 4.54 -3.91
CA SER A 126 -14.99 5.52 -3.21
C SER A 126 -16.19 4.88 -2.49
N GLU A 127 -16.74 3.79 -3.03
CA GLU A 127 -17.84 3.07 -2.40
C GLU A 127 -17.40 2.43 -1.08
N ALA A 128 -16.17 1.92 -1.02
CA ALA A 128 -15.62 1.38 0.22
C ALA A 128 -15.52 2.46 1.31
N ILE A 129 -15.16 3.71 0.95
CA ILE A 129 -15.13 4.81 1.92
C ILE A 129 -16.52 5.08 2.49
N GLU A 130 -17.55 5.15 1.64
CA GLU A 130 -18.91 5.43 2.09
C GLU A 130 -19.40 4.35 3.06
N ARG A 131 -19.19 3.07 2.74
CA ARG A 131 -19.57 1.94 3.60
C ARG A 131 -18.87 1.99 4.97
N PHE A 132 -17.56 2.28 4.96
CA PHE A 132 -16.80 2.42 6.20
C PHE A 132 -17.21 3.66 7.00
N ARG A 133 -17.54 4.78 6.32
CA ARG A 133 -18.02 6.00 6.94
C ARG A 133 -19.36 5.80 7.65
N GLU A 134 -20.31 5.14 7.00
CA GLU A 134 -21.60 4.78 7.60
C GLU A 134 -21.43 3.96 8.89
N THR A 135 -20.42 3.09 8.92
CA THR A 135 -20.19 2.19 10.06
C THR A 135 -19.40 2.85 11.20
N PHE A 136 -18.31 3.55 10.89
CA PHE A 136 -17.35 4.03 11.90
C PHE A 136 -17.46 5.55 12.19
N GLY A 137 -18.17 6.30 11.33
CA GLY A 137 -18.39 7.72 11.52
C GLY A 137 -17.08 8.50 11.70
N GLU A 138 -16.98 9.27 12.77
CA GLU A 138 -15.81 10.09 13.10
C GLU A 138 -14.56 9.26 13.47
N LYS A 139 -14.72 7.98 13.72
CA LYS A 139 -13.61 7.08 14.00
C LYS A 139 -12.92 6.58 12.74
N LEU A 140 -13.48 6.86 11.56
CA LEU A 140 -12.85 6.56 10.29
C LEU A 140 -11.84 7.63 9.91
N VAL A 141 -10.62 7.21 9.65
CA VAL A 141 -9.52 8.05 9.12
C VAL A 141 -9.12 7.52 7.75
N TYR A 142 -9.01 8.38 6.77
CA TYR A 142 -8.52 8.05 5.43
C TYR A 142 -7.95 9.31 4.77
N TYR A 143 -7.13 9.14 3.76
CA TYR A 143 -6.62 10.25 2.95
C TYR A 143 -7.74 10.83 2.08
N ARG A 144 -8.02 12.13 2.21
CA ARG A 144 -9.08 12.81 1.46
C ARG A 144 -8.62 13.27 0.09
N ASP A 145 -7.36 13.67 -0.03
CA ASP A 145 -6.77 14.28 -1.24
C ASP A 145 -6.25 13.25 -2.25
N VAL A 146 -6.79 12.05 -2.21
CA VAL A 146 -6.46 10.97 -3.14
C VAL A 146 -7.63 10.72 -4.06
N ILE A 147 -7.38 10.74 -5.37
CA ILE A 147 -8.38 10.40 -6.39
C ILE A 147 -8.74 8.92 -6.26
N ARG A 148 -10.03 8.65 -6.33
CA ARG A 148 -10.58 7.30 -6.24
C ARG A 148 -11.54 7.07 -7.39
N SER A 149 -11.64 5.83 -7.81
CA SER A 149 -12.65 5.43 -8.77
C SER A 149 -13.89 4.87 -8.08
N SER A 150 -14.96 4.75 -8.86
CA SER A 150 -16.20 4.10 -8.46
C SER A 150 -16.56 2.99 -9.44
N GLY A 151 -17.28 1.98 -8.97
CA GLY A 151 -17.71 0.88 -9.81
C GLY A 151 -16.56 -0.02 -10.28
N ASP A 152 -16.52 -0.37 -11.56
CA ASP A 152 -15.54 -1.29 -12.16
C ASP A 152 -14.41 -0.57 -12.91
N GLU A 153 -14.34 0.74 -12.80
CA GLU A 153 -13.28 1.52 -13.45
C GLU A 153 -12.02 1.53 -12.61
N THR A 154 -10.87 1.45 -13.28
CA THR A 154 -9.58 1.58 -12.61
C THR A 154 -9.24 3.05 -12.46
N VAL A 155 -8.64 3.39 -11.32
CA VAL A 155 -8.10 4.72 -11.05
C VAL A 155 -7.18 5.18 -12.20
N MET A 156 -6.44 4.29 -12.83
CA MET A 156 -5.49 4.61 -13.92
C MET A 156 -6.14 5.00 -15.27
N LYS A 157 -7.46 5.01 -15.37
CA LYS A 157 -8.15 5.37 -16.62
C LYS A 157 -8.56 6.83 -16.73
N SER A 158 -8.65 7.55 -15.61
CA SER A 158 -8.99 8.96 -15.64
C SER A 158 -7.79 9.81 -16.04
N SER A 159 -7.99 10.76 -16.97
CA SER A 159 -6.93 11.67 -17.42
C SER A 159 -6.43 12.60 -16.31
N GLU A 160 -7.30 12.92 -15.35
CA GLU A 160 -6.99 13.77 -14.20
C GLU A 160 -5.98 13.13 -13.25
N GLU A 161 -5.88 11.81 -13.24
CA GLU A 161 -4.97 11.09 -12.38
C GLU A 161 -3.53 11.09 -12.82
N ARG A 162 -3.28 11.08 -14.12
CA ARG A 162 -1.91 11.14 -14.65
C ARG A 162 -1.20 12.43 -14.24
N GLU A 163 -1.96 13.49 -13.99
CA GLU A 163 -1.42 14.78 -13.57
C GLU A 163 -1.29 14.90 -12.03
N SER A 164 -2.08 14.15 -11.27
CA SER A 164 -2.06 14.21 -9.80
C SER A 164 -1.06 13.25 -9.13
N HIS A 165 -0.62 12.20 -9.82
CA HIS A 165 0.41 11.29 -9.33
C HIS A 165 1.82 11.80 -9.65
N HIS A 166 2.14 12.97 -9.18
CA HIS A 166 3.51 13.43 -9.08
C HIS A 166 4.14 12.86 -7.79
N TYR A 167 4.60 11.62 -7.87
CA TYR A 167 5.45 11.02 -6.85
C TYR A 167 6.92 11.23 -7.19
#